data_189c51dadcadb4d11d216a2c7b5bae2d
#
_entry.id   189c51dadcadb4d11d216a2c7b5bae2d
#
_cell.length_a   1.000
_cell.length_b   1.000
_cell.length_c   1.000
_cell.angle_alpha   90.00
_cell.angle_beta   90.00
_cell.angle_gamma   90.00
#
_symmetry.space_group_name_H-M   'P 1'
#
loop_
_entity.id
_entity.type
_entity.pdbx_description
1 polymer ?
#
loop_
_entity_poly.entity_id
_entity_poly.type
_entity_poly.pdbx_seq_one_letter_code
_entity_poly.pdbx_strand_id
1 'polypeptide(L)'
;MDWLRQIPIGQYVDGTDSWLRRIDPRLKLAWTLAFLLTPILAGPAWRLALVGLLLLVTAASGLPWRLWRRTLPLLILLALLVGLLATLLPAGSVASGQLNRPPQELRLAPQQGGLRWELLRWGPVQLGPVPLGPLVVTRRSVELGLNSATLLFTVIHSANLLLLTTPPEELVWGLSWCLAPLAPLGVPVDRLGFTLLLALRFLPLVQEEFQNLLRSLATRSVNLRRLGLNVSLGLVLGLGERLLANVLLRSEQGAEALLARGGRWIAPHLLLRTGVLQRRLQWVAGLALVVLLGLRWRYGAL
;
A
#
# COMPACT_ATOMS: atom_id res chain seq x y z
N MET A 1 -30.59 -4.44 0.16
CA MET A 1 -29.41 -4.96 -0.57
C MET A 1 -28.54 -3.83 -1.15
N ASP A 2 -28.65 -2.62 -0.62
CA ASP A 2 -27.93 -1.44 -1.12
C ASP A 2 -26.42 -1.42 -0.81
N TRP A 3 -25.94 -2.30 0.06
CA TRP A 3 -24.53 -2.43 0.39
C TRP A 3 -23.66 -2.89 -0.81
N LEU A 4 -24.25 -3.64 -1.77
CA LEU A 4 -23.56 -4.07 -2.99
C LEU A 4 -23.30 -2.91 -3.98
N ARG A 5 -24.09 -1.83 -3.89
CA ARG A 5 -23.87 -0.60 -4.67
C ARG A 5 -22.74 0.26 -4.09
N GLN A 6 -22.36 0.00 -2.85
CA GLN A 6 -21.39 0.78 -2.10
C GLN A 6 -20.00 0.14 -2.04
N ILE A 7 -19.77 -0.97 -2.78
CA ILE A 7 -18.41 -1.49 -2.91
C ILE A 7 -17.66 -0.52 -3.84
N PRO A 8 -16.85 0.40 -3.30
CA PRO A 8 -16.12 1.33 -4.14
C PRO A 8 -15.07 0.54 -4.91
N ILE A 9 -15.14 0.60 -6.24
CA ILE A 9 -14.06 0.11 -7.07
C ILE A 9 -12.94 1.13 -6.99
N GLY A 10 -11.98 0.84 -6.14
CA GLY A 10 -10.91 1.78 -5.82
C GLY A 10 -11.29 2.75 -4.68
N GLN A 11 -10.28 3.23 -3.99
CA GLN A 11 -10.43 4.21 -2.91
C GLN A 11 -10.50 5.65 -3.42
N TYR A 12 -10.54 5.82 -4.76
CA TYR A 12 -10.59 7.15 -5.36
C TYR A 12 -11.92 7.84 -5.05
N VAL A 13 -11.85 9.04 -4.49
CA VAL A 13 -13.03 9.83 -4.11
C VAL A 13 -13.27 10.90 -5.15
N ASP A 14 -14.30 10.75 -5.96
CA ASP A 14 -14.72 11.77 -6.92
C ASP A 14 -15.29 13.02 -6.24
N GLY A 15 -15.08 14.19 -6.85
CA GLY A 15 -15.83 15.41 -6.51
C GLY A 15 -15.18 16.40 -5.55
N THR A 16 -13.97 16.16 -5.00
CA THR A 16 -13.26 17.16 -4.19
C THR A 16 -12.07 17.74 -4.95
N ASP A 17 -12.08 19.04 -5.21
CA ASP A 17 -10.94 19.76 -5.80
C ASP A 17 -9.82 19.91 -4.79
N SER A 18 -8.85 19.01 -4.86
CA SER A 18 -7.62 19.05 -4.07
C SER A 18 -6.43 19.43 -4.94
N TRP A 19 -5.52 20.26 -4.44
CA TRP A 19 -4.30 20.59 -5.15
C TRP A 19 -3.42 19.36 -5.42
N LEU A 20 -3.46 18.36 -4.54
CA LEU A 20 -2.76 17.09 -4.74
C LEU A 20 -3.25 16.35 -6.00
N ARG A 21 -4.52 16.47 -6.36
CA ARG A 21 -5.07 15.83 -7.57
C ARG A 21 -4.51 16.44 -8.84
N ARG A 22 -4.15 17.74 -8.78
CA ARG A 22 -3.60 18.47 -9.91
C ARG A 22 -2.13 18.19 -10.19
N ILE A 23 -1.45 17.46 -9.28
CA ILE A 23 -0.07 17.03 -9.48
C ILE A 23 -0.02 15.87 -10.49
N ASP A 24 1.04 15.83 -11.29
CA ASP A 24 1.30 14.76 -12.25
C ASP A 24 1.41 13.40 -11.55
N PRO A 25 0.74 12.34 -12.03
CA PRO A 25 0.84 10.99 -11.47
C PRO A 25 2.25 10.44 -11.40
N ARG A 26 3.13 10.79 -12.34
CA ARG A 26 4.56 10.43 -12.32
C ARG A 26 5.25 10.96 -11.07
N LEU A 27 4.99 12.22 -10.76
CA LEU A 27 5.57 12.87 -9.60
C LEU A 27 4.99 12.31 -8.30
N LYS A 28 3.69 12.00 -8.26
CA LYS A 28 3.07 11.32 -7.11
C LYS A 28 3.65 9.93 -6.87
N LEU A 29 3.87 9.16 -7.94
CA LEU A 29 4.56 7.86 -7.85
C LEU A 29 5.99 8.02 -7.33
N ALA A 30 6.73 9.03 -7.81
CA ALA A 30 8.08 9.31 -7.32
C ALA A 30 8.08 9.69 -5.84
N TRP A 31 7.10 10.47 -5.38
CA TRP A 31 6.92 10.81 -3.97
C TRP A 31 6.59 9.59 -3.11
N THR A 32 5.68 8.72 -3.56
CA THR A 32 5.36 7.48 -2.83
C THR A 32 6.55 6.54 -2.77
N LEU A 33 7.31 6.41 -3.85
CA LEU A 33 8.56 5.64 -3.85
C LEU A 33 9.59 6.25 -2.91
N ALA A 34 9.70 7.58 -2.85
CA ALA A 34 10.59 8.25 -1.90
C ALA A 34 10.17 7.95 -0.45
N PHE A 35 8.87 8.02 -0.12
CA PHE A 35 8.37 7.65 1.21
C PHE A 35 8.53 6.17 1.53
N LEU A 36 8.56 5.29 0.53
CA LEU A 36 8.82 3.87 0.70
C LEU A 36 10.29 3.58 0.95
N LEU A 37 11.18 4.21 0.18
CA LEU A 37 12.62 3.92 0.19
C LEU A 37 13.39 4.70 1.28
N THR A 38 13.02 5.96 1.54
CA THR A 38 13.76 6.82 2.48
C THR A 38 13.77 6.34 3.94
N PRO A 39 12.74 5.64 4.48
CA PRO A 39 12.80 5.10 5.83
C PRO A 39 13.72 3.87 5.95
N ILE A 40 14.06 3.21 4.84
CA ILE A 40 14.96 2.06 4.83
C ILE A 40 16.35 2.55 5.22
N LEU A 41 16.97 1.94 6.23
CA LEU A 41 18.28 2.31 6.78
C LEU A 41 18.35 3.76 7.36
N ALA A 42 17.21 4.33 7.75
CA ALA A 42 17.15 5.65 8.36
C ALA A 42 17.10 5.55 9.88
N GLY A 43 17.66 6.54 10.54
CA GLY A 43 17.54 6.71 11.98
C GLY A 43 16.12 7.05 12.44
N PRO A 44 15.81 6.88 13.75
CA PRO A 44 14.47 7.10 14.28
C PRO A 44 13.98 8.55 14.13
N ALA A 45 14.89 9.52 14.21
CA ALA A 45 14.55 10.94 14.04
C ALA A 45 14.07 11.25 12.62
N TRP A 46 14.75 10.70 11.60
CA TRP A 46 14.35 10.87 10.21
C TRP A 46 12.97 10.26 9.93
N ARG A 47 12.70 9.07 10.48
CA ARG A 47 11.41 8.40 10.32
C ARG A 47 10.27 9.19 10.94
N LEU A 48 10.48 9.76 12.12
CA LEU A 48 9.50 10.66 12.76
C LEU A 48 9.26 11.91 11.92
N ALA A 49 10.32 12.50 11.36
CA ALA A 49 10.21 13.65 10.46
C ALA A 49 9.39 13.32 9.21
N LEU A 50 9.57 12.13 8.63
CA LEU A 50 8.77 11.66 7.48
C LEU A 50 7.30 11.48 7.83
N VAL A 51 6.99 10.90 9.00
CA VAL A 51 5.60 10.78 9.49
C VAL A 51 4.99 12.17 9.66
N GLY A 52 5.72 13.11 10.30
CA GLY A 52 5.29 14.49 10.46
C GLY A 52 5.03 15.18 9.12
N LEU A 53 5.95 15.05 8.16
CA LEU A 53 5.80 15.59 6.81
C LEU A 53 4.56 15.01 6.10
N LEU A 54 4.37 13.70 6.20
CA LEU A 54 3.24 13.02 5.57
C LEU A 54 1.90 13.45 6.18
N LEU A 55 1.85 13.61 7.51
CA LEU A 55 0.67 14.15 8.19
C LEU A 55 0.40 15.62 7.79
N LEU A 56 1.45 16.42 7.65
CA LEU A 56 1.33 17.80 7.19
C LEU A 56 0.79 17.86 5.76
N VAL A 57 1.32 17.06 4.85
CA VAL A 57 0.81 16.94 3.47
C VAL A 57 -0.65 16.50 3.47
N THR A 58 -1.02 15.57 4.35
CA THR A 58 -2.40 15.09 4.50
C THR A 58 -3.32 16.20 4.99
N ALA A 59 -2.93 16.96 6.00
CA ALA A 59 -3.69 18.10 6.52
C ALA A 59 -3.85 19.21 5.45
N ALA A 60 -2.79 19.46 4.69
CA ALA A 60 -2.78 20.44 3.60
C ALA A 60 -3.49 19.94 2.34
N SER A 61 -3.84 18.65 2.24
CA SER A 61 -4.40 18.04 1.01
C SER A 61 -5.74 18.60 0.58
N GLY A 62 -6.51 19.22 1.50
CA GLY A 62 -7.86 19.70 1.23
C GLY A 62 -8.90 18.59 1.03
N LEU A 63 -8.55 17.33 1.32
CA LEU A 63 -9.49 16.21 1.28
C LEU A 63 -10.47 16.28 2.46
N PRO A 64 -11.74 15.85 2.29
CA PRO A 64 -12.73 15.95 3.34
C PRO A 64 -12.30 15.18 4.59
N TRP A 65 -12.35 15.84 5.73
CA TRP A 65 -11.95 15.31 7.03
C TRP A 65 -12.65 13.99 7.41
N ARG A 66 -13.84 13.74 6.86
CA ARG A 66 -14.60 12.51 7.08
C ARG A 66 -13.85 11.24 6.66
N LEU A 67 -13.04 11.32 5.60
CA LEU A 67 -12.20 10.21 5.13
C LEU A 67 -11.09 9.90 6.14
N TRP A 68 -10.44 10.95 6.65
CA TRP A 68 -9.32 10.83 7.58
C TRP A 68 -9.75 10.37 8.96
N ARG A 69 -10.91 10.83 9.44
CA ARG A 69 -11.45 10.39 10.75
C ARG A 69 -11.63 8.88 10.86
N ARG A 70 -11.81 8.18 9.76
CA ARG A 70 -12.04 6.73 9.75
C ARG A 70 -10.76 5.94 9.51
N THR A 71 -9.90 6.40 8.63
CA THR A 71 -8.69 5.68 8.19
C THR A 71 -7.47 5.97 9.06
N LEU A 72 -7.24 7.24 9.44
CA LEU A 72 -6.08 7.63 10.24
C LEU A 72 -6.04 6.99 11.63
N PRO A 73 -7.11 7.03 12.47
CA PRO A 73 -7.02 6.47 13.82
C PRO A 73 -6.81 4.96 13.79
N LEU A 74 -7.42 4.26 12.83
CA LEU A 74 -7.23 2.82 12.66
C LEU A 74 -5.78 2.51 12.27
N LEU A 75 -5.19 3.30 11.38
CA LEU A 75 -3.81 3.13 10.96
C LEU A 75 -2.83 3.45 12.09
N ILE A 76 -3.08 4.53 12.85
CA ILE A 76 -2.28 4.89 14.02
C ILE A 76 -2.36 3.80 15.09
N LEU A 77 -3.57 3.29 15.35
CA LEU A 77 -3.78 2.18 16.29
C LEU A 77 -2.98 0.94 15.86
N LEU A 78 -3.07 0.57 14.58
CA LEU A 78 -2.33 -0.55 14.03
C LEU A 78 -0.82 -0.34 14.13
N ALA A 79 -0.33 0.84 13.78
CA ALA A 79 1.09 1.18 13.88
C ALA A 79 1.60 1.13 15.33
N LEU A 80 0.82 1.67 16.27
CA LEU A 80 1.13 1.61 17.70
C LEU A 80 1.13 0.17 18.20
N LEU A 81 0.15 -0.65 17.79
CA LEU A 81 0.07 -2.05 18.18
C LEU A 81 1.29 -2.83 17.69
N VAL A 82 1.69 -2.66 16.42
CA VAL A 82 2.88 -3.29 15.86
C VAL A 82 4.15 -2.78 16.55
N GLY A 83 4.25 -1.49 16.81
CA GLY A 83 5.35 -0.90 17.56
C GLY A 83 5.46 -1.44 18.99
N LEU A 84 4.33 -1.54 19.69
CA LEU A 84 4.26 -2.12 21.03
C LEU A 84 4.69 -3.59 21.01
N LEU A 85 4.16 -4.36 20.07
CA LEU A 85 4.52 -5.77 19.92
C LEU A 85 6.02 -5.94 19.63
N ALA A 86 6.59 -5.10 18.77
CA ALA A 86 8.01 -5.10 18.48
C ALA A 86 8.89 -4.69 19.68
N THR A 87 8.39 -3.81 20.57
CA THR A 87 9.09 -3.47 21.81
C THR A 87 9.05 -4.58 22.85
N LEU A 88 7.96 -5.36 22.88
CA LEU A 88 7.76 -6.45 23.81
C LEU A 88 8.49 -7.74 23.39
N LEU A 89 8.77 -7.91 22.08
CA LEU A 89 9.58 -9.03 21.62
C LEU A 89 11.00 -8.92 22.20
N PRO A 90 11.50 -9.96 22.85
CA PRO A 90 12.82 -9.92 23.45
C PRO A 90 13.88 -9.68 22.36
N ALA A 91 14.45 -8.50 22.35
CA ALA A 91 15.54 -8.11 21.46
C ALA A 91 16.85 -8.89 21.70
N GLY A 92 16.81 -9.86 22.61
CA GLY A 92 17.94 -10.63 23.05
C GLY A 92 18.05 -12.04 22.49
N SER A 93 17.07 -12.51 21.72
CA SER A 93 17.11 -13.83 21.11
C SER A 93 17.53 -13.86 19.64
N VAL A 94 17.93 -12.72 19.06
CA VAL A 94 18.95 -12.85 18.01
C VAL A 94 20.13 -13.43 18.73
N ALA A 95 20.19 -14.77 18.71
CA ALA A 95 21.32 -15.52 19.15
C ALA A 95 22.54 -14.65 18.82
N SER A 96 23.22 -14.15 19.85
CA SER A 96 24.64 -13.97 19.74
C SER A 96 25.06 -15.26 19.04
N GLY A 97 25.19 -15.16 17.70
CA GLY A 97 25.71 -16.27 16.94
C GLY A 97 26.91 -16.66 17.76
N GLN A 98 26.82 -17.80 18.37
CA GLN A 98 27.98 -18.45 18.88
C GLN A 98 28.83 -18.61 17.61
N LEU A 99 29.49 -17.50 17.25
CA LEU A 99 30.70 -17.60 16.48
C LEU A 99 31.42 -18.68 17.22
N ASN A 100 31.76 -19.77 16.54
CA ASN A 100 32.60 -20.84 17.04
C ASN A 100 33.96 -20.26 17.44
N ARG A 101 33.97 -19.39 18.48
CA ARG A 101 35.15 -18.86 19.11
C ARG A 101 35.54 -19.83 20.19
N PRO A 102 36.80 -20.26 20.20
CA PRO A 102 37.28 -21.19 21.23
C PRO A 102 37.05 -20.55 22.62
N PRO A 103 36.68 -21.36 23.63
CA PRO A 103 36.31 -20.89 24.97
C PRO A 103 37.37 -20.02 25.66
N GLN A 104 38.62 -20.11 25.23
CA GLN A 104 39.73 -19.32 25.73
C GLN A 104 39.70 -17.83 25.37
N GLU A 105 39.17 -17.48 24.19
CA GLU A 105 39.04 -16.09 23.77
C GLU A 105 37.85 -15.38 24.45
N LEU A 106 36.85 -16.14 24.91
CA LEU A 106 35.71 -15.60 25.66
C LEU A 106 36.08 -15.01 27.03
N ARG A 107 37.23 -15.45 27.60
CA ARG A 107 37.72 -14.91 28.89
C ARG A 107 38.46 -13.59 28.75
N LEU A 108 38.94 -13.25 27.59
CA LEU A 108 39.69 -12.02 27.31
C LEU A 108 38.82 -10.94 26.67
N ALA A 109 37.62 -11.26 26.14
CA ALA A 109 36.70 -10.24 25.75
C ALA A 109 36.23 -9.51 27.01
N PRO A 110 36.55 -8.21 27.17
CA PRO A 110 35.93 -7.46 28.26
C PRO A 110 34.43 -7.68 28.08
N GLN A 111 33.76 -8.12 29.14
CA GLN A 111 32.32 -8.05 29.21
C GLN A 111 31.97 -6.57 28.95
N GLN A 112 31.84 -6.23 27.70
CA GLN A 112 31.12 -5.05 27.30
C GLN A 112 29.66 -5.31 27.70
N GLY A 113 29.45 -5.33 29.00
CA GLY A 113 28.25 -4.92 29.61
C GLY A 113 28.03 -3.48 29.19
N GLY A 114 27.83 -3.27 27.87
CA GLY A 114 27.31 -2.04 27.34
C GLY A 114 26.07 -1.82 28.16
N LEU A 115 26.05 -0.71 28.90
CA LEU A 115 24.96 -0.20 29.69
C LEU A 115 23.66 -0.44 28.90
N ARG A 116 23.10 -1.62 29.07
CA ARG A 116 21.74 -1.93 28.65
C ARG A 116 20.90 -1.07 29.57
N TRP A 117 20.55 0.14 29.11
CA TRP A 117 19.61 0.98 29.81
C TRP A 117 18.28 0.23 29.80
N GLU A 118 18.10 -0.60 30.85
CA GLU A 118 16.85 -1.28 31.12
C GLU A 118 15.87 -0.22 31.59
N LEU A 119 14.94 0.15 30.72
CA LEU A 119 13.91 1.14 31.04
C LEU A 119 12.83 0.54 31.93
N LEU A 120 12.54 -0.74 31.74
CA LEU A 120 11.52 -1.46 32.50
C LEU A 120 11.87 -2.95 32.52
N ARG A 121 11.88 -3.55 33.71
CA ARG A 121 12.04 -5.00 33.90
C ARG A 121 10.80 -5.51 34.60
N TRP A 122 9.96 -6.24 33.88
CA TRP A 122 8.84 -6.95 34.48
C TRP A 122 9.24 -8.40 34.68
N GLY A 123 9.03 -8.90 35.90
CA GLY A 123 9.39 -10.28 36.27
C GLY A 123 8.67 -11.32 35.40
N PRO A 124 9.07 -12.61 35.50
CA PRO A 124 8.46 -13.66 34.71
C PRO A 124 6.95 -13.74 34.99
N VAL A 125 6.14 -13.54 33.98
CA VAL A 125 4.68 -13.70 34.04
C VAL A 125 4.37 -15.13 33.58
N GLN A 126 3.80 -15.93 34.47
CA GLN A 126 3.32 -17.27 34.15
C GLN A 126 1.89 -17.15 33.62
N LEU A 127 1.70 -17.27 32.31
CA LEU A 127 0.39 -17.43 31.69
C LEU A 127 0.15 -18.90 31.39
N GLY A 128 -0.38 -19.65 32.40
CA GLY A 128 -0.62 -21.09 32.27
C GLY A 128 0.66 -21.91 32.11
N PRO A 129 0.71 -22.92 31.22
CA PRO A 129 1.84 -23.81 31.06
C PRO A 129 3.07 -23.23 30.35
N VAL A 130 2.95 -21.98 29.81
CA VAL A 130 4.03 -21.34 29.08
C VAL A 130 4.68 -20.26 29.95
N PRO A 131 5.95 -20.43 30.37
CA PRO A 131 6.70 -19.39 31.05
C PRO A 131 7.06 -18.30 30.01
N LEU A 132 6.38 -17.15 30.05
CA LEU A 132 6.85 -15.96 29.38
C LEU A 132 8.02 -15.40 30.18
N GLY A 133 9.22 -15.44 29.60
CA GLY A 133 10.44 -14.93 30.23
C GLY A 133 10.30 -13.45 30.64
N PRO A 134 11.25 -12.93 31.44
CA PRO A 134 11.17 -11.57 31.90
C PRO A 134 11.08 -10.61 30.70
N LEU A 135 10.01 -9.79 30.67
CA LEU A 135 9.85 -8.74 29.69
C LEU A 135 10.84 -7.62 30.03
N VAL A 136 11.92 -7.54 29.28
CA VAL A 136 12.95 -6.52 29.46
C VAL A 136 12.84 -5.53 28.34
N VAL A 137 12.29 -4.35 28.63
CA VAL A 137 12.22 -3.24 27.67
C VAL A 137 13.54 -2.48 27.73
N THR A 138 14.34 -2.60 26.70
CA THR A 138 15.60 -1.88 26.54
C THR A 138 15.39 -0.68 25.60
N ARG A 139 16.28 0.32 25.66
CA ARG A 139 16.28 1.44 24.71
C ARG A 139 16.26 0.94 23.26
N ARG A 140 17.01 -0.11 22.96
CA ARG A 140 17.05 -0.72 21.63
C ARG A 140 15.70 -1.33 21.21
N SER A 141 14.97 -1.94 22.16
CA SER A 141 13.63 -2.47 21.90
C SER A 141 12.65 -1.34 21.59
N VAL A 142 12.73 -0.23 22.29
CA VAL A 142 11.90 0.97 21.99
C VAL A 142 12.24 1.55 20.62
N GLU A 143 13.52 1.65 20.28
CA GLU A 143 13.96 2.11 18.95
C GLU A 143 13.44 1.18 17.85
N LEU A 144 13.48 -0.14 18.04
CA LEU A 144 12.93 -1.12 17.11
C LEU A 144 11.41 -0.97 16.97
N GLY A 145 10.71 -0.81 18.09
CA GLY A 145 9.27 -0.60 18.08
C GLY A 145 8.87 0.69 17.36
N LEU A 146 9.56 1.79 17.65
CA LEU A 146 9.35 3.08 16.99
C LEU A 146 9.64 2.98 15.49
N ASN A 147 10.73 2.30 15.13
CA ASN A 147 11.10 2.08 13.74
C ASN A 147 10.06 1.26 12.98
N SER A 148 9.52 0.23 13.60
CA SER A 148 8.49 -0.63 12.99
C SER A 148 7.16 0.13 12.83
N ALA A 149 6.74 0.85 13.86
CA ALA A 149 5.51 1.65 13.85
C ALA A 149 5.57 2.75 12.77
N THR A 150 6.66 3.52 12.75
CA THR A 150 6.82 4.63 11.80
C THR A 150 6.96 4.14 10.36
N LEU A 151 7.66 3.04 10.13
CA LEU A 151 7.78 2.44 8.81
C LEU A 151 6.42 1.97 8.30
N LEU A 152 5.69 1.21 9.10
CA LEU A 152 4.37 0.71 8.73
C LEU A 152 3.40 1.87 8.44
N PHE A 153 3.39 2.87 9.30
CA PHE A 153 2.57 4.07 9.11
C PHE A 153 2.92 4.78 7.81
N THR A 154 4.20 5.04 7.56
CA THR A 154 4.67 5.79 6.38
C THR A 154 4.31 5.05 5.09
N VAL A 155 4.55 3.74 5.03
CA VAL A 155 4.28 2.91 3.85
C VAL A 155 2.79 2.87 3.54
N ILE A 156 1.96 2.51 4.52
CA ILE A 156 0.52 2.36 4.29
C ILE A 156 -0.13 3.71 4.02
N HIS A 157 0.24 4.75 4.77
CA HIS A 157 -0.40 6.06 4.61
C HIS A 157 0.00 6.75 3.30
N SER A 158 1.26 6.63 2.86
CA SER A 158 1.68 7.17 1.56
C SER A 158 0.97 6.48 0.40
N ALA A 159 0.83 5.16 0.46
CA ALA A 159 0.07 4.40 -0.55
C ALA A 159 -1.42 4.77 -0.54
N ASN A 160 -2.02 4.91 0.65
CA ASN A 160 -3.40 5.33 0.80
C ASN A 160 -3.64 6.75 0.23
N LEU A 161 -2.73 7.68 0.49
CA LEU A 161 -2.79 9.03 -0.05
C LEU A 161 -2.71 9.03 -1.59
N LEU A 162 -1.83 8.21 -2.17
CA LEU A 162 -1.73 8.03 -3.62
C LEU A 162 -3.06 7.53 -4.21
N LEU A 163 -3.63 6.46 -3.63
CA LEU A 163 -4.86 5.85 -4.12
C LEU A 163 -6.08 6.77 -4.00
N LEU A 164 -6.16 7.59 -2.95
CA LEU A 164 -7.24 8.55 -2.76
C LEU A 164 -7.15 9.76 -3.70
N THR A 165 -5.93 10.13 -4.09
CA THR A 165 -5.70 11.36 -4.89
C THR A 165 -5.52 11.10 -6.37
N THR A 166 -5.35 9.85 -6.80
CA THR A 166 -5.03 9.51 -8.19
C THR A 166 -5.99 8.45 -8.71
N PRO A 167 -6.76 8.74 -9.78
CA PRO A 167 -7.61 7.75 -10.41
C PRO A 167 -6.78 6.60 -10.98
N PRO A 168 -7.31 5.36 -10.99
CA PRO A 168 -6.56 4.18 -11.40
C PRO A 168 -6.04 4.26 -12.85
N GLU A 169 -6.75 4.95 -13.72
CA GLU A 169 -6.33 5.17 -15.12
C GLU A 169 -5.06 6.02 -15.21
N GLU A 170 -4.95 7.04 -14.37
CA GLU A 170 -3.77 7.89 -14.27
C GLU A 170 -2.58 7.15 -13.65
N LEU A 171 -2.84 6.20 -12.74
CA LEU A 171 -1.79 5.33 -12.19
C LEU A 171 -1.21 4.43 -13.28
N VAL A 172 -2.05 3.84 -14.13
CA VAL A 172 -1.59 3.03 -15.27
C VAL A 172 -0.76 3.87 -16.24
N TRP A 173 -1.18 5.09 -16.49
CA TRP A 173 -0.42 6.00 -17.35
C TRP A 173 0.96 6.33 -16.76
N GLY A 174 1.02 6.66 -15.47
CA GLY A 174 2.27 6.92 -14.76
C GLY A 174 3.18 5.69 -14.70
N LEU A 175 2.61 4.51 -14.43
CA LEU A 175 3.33 3.25 -14.39
C LEU A 175 3.90 2.87 -15.77
N SER A 176 3.10 3.01 -16.83
CA SER A 176 3.57 2.75 -18.20
C SER A 176 4.75 3.64 -18.57
N TRP A 177 4.73 4.90 -18.13
CA TRP A 177 5.86 5.79 -18.35
C TRP A 177 7.12 5.36 -17.54
N CYS A 178 6.96 4.95 -16.29
CA CYS A 178 8.06 4.44 -15.47
C CYS A 178 8.68 3.15 -16.05
N LEU A 179 7.86 2.32 -16.70
CA LEU A 179 8.30 1.08 -17.32
C LEU A 179 8.82 1.28 -18.76
N ALA A 180 8.57 2.44 -19.40
CA ALA A 180 8.99 2.73 -20.77
C ALA A 180 10.49 2.44 -21.02
N PRO A 181 11.46 2.76 -20.11
CA PRO A 181 12.86 2.44 -20.31
C PRO A 181 13.17 0.93 -20.35
N LEU A 182 12.24 0.06 -19.95
CA LEU A 182 12.40 -1.40 -20.06
C LEU A 182 11.95 -1.95 -21.44
N ALA A 183 11.32 -1.13 -22.28
CA ALA A 183 10.89 -1.54 -23.62
C ALA A 183 12.06 -2.09 -24.49
N PRO A 184 13.27 -1.47 -24.51
CA PRO A 184 14.41 -2.01 -25.27
C PRO A 184 14.94 -3.35 -24.73
N LEU A 185 14.61 -3.72 -23.48
CA LEU A 185 14.94 -5.02 -22.87
C LEU A 185 13.97 -6.14 -23.28
N GLY A 186 13.04 -5.87 -24.21
CA GLY A 186 12.07 -6.85 -24.72
C GLY A 186 10.76 -6.91 -23.92
N VAL A 187 10.54 -6.05 -22.93
CA VAL A 187 9.28 -5.98 -22.19
C VAL A 187 8.22 -5.26 -23.04
N PRO A 188 7.08 -5.87 -23.35
CA PRO A 188 6.02 -5.24 -24.15
C PRO A 188 5.20 -4.24 -23.33
N VAL A 189 5.85 -3.14 -22.89
CA VAL A 189 5.26 -2.14 -21.97
C VAL A 189 3.98 -1.53 -22.54
N ASP A 190 3.96 -1.23 -23.83
CA ASP A 190 2.81 -0.64 -24.51
C ASP A 190 1.59 -1.57 -24.48
N ARG A 191 1.83 -2.86 -24.77
CA ARG A 191 0.77 -3.87 -24.72
C ARG A 191 0.25 -4.06 -23.31
N LEU A 192 1.15 -4.15 -22.33
CA LEU A 192 0.77 -4.29 -20.92
C LEU A 192 -0.03 -3.08 -20.42
N GLY A 193 0.44 -1.86 -20.71
CA GLY A 193 -0.25 -0.64 -20.35
C GLY A 193 -1.64 -0.51 -20.97
N PHE A 194 -1.75 -0.83 -22.27
CA PHE A 194 -3.04 -0.84 -22.95
C PHE A 194 -3.99 -1.88 -22.39
N THR A 195 -3.50 -3.11 -22.16
CA THR A 195 -4.32 -4.18 -21.57
C THR A 195 -4.83 -3.82 -20.20
N LEU A 196 -3.98 -3.21 -19.37
CA LEU A 196 -4.35 -2.77 -18.01
C LEU A 196 -5.40 -1.64 -18.05
N LEU A 197 -5.22 -0.66 -18.95
CA LEU A 197 -6.20 0.42 -19.15
C LEU A 197 -7.55 -0.13 -19.60
N LEU A 198 -7.53 -1.09 -20.54
CA LEU A 198 -8.72 -1.75 -21.04
C LEU A 198 -9.40 -2.55 -19.91
N ALA A 199 -8.65 -3.29 -19.12
CA ALA A 199 -9.16 -4.04 -17.97
C ALA A 199 -9.85 -3.13 -16.95
N LEU A 200 -9.25 -1.97 -16.64
CA LEU A 200 -9.87 -0.98 -15.74
C LEU A 200 -11.19 -0.44 -16.29
N ARG A 201 -11.27 -0.23 -17.60
CA ARG A 201 -12.50 0.23 -18.26
C ARG A 201 -13.58 -0.84 -18.27
N PHE A 202 -13.21 -2.12 -18.35
CA PHE A 202 -14.17 -3.23 -18.29
C PHE A 202 -14.60 -3.61 -16.88
N LEU A 203 -13.84 -3.21 -15.87
CA LEU A 203 -14.11 -3.55 -14.47
C LEU A 203 -15.52 -3.14 -13.99
N PRO A 204 -16.03 -1.91 -14.24
CA PRO A 204 -17.39 -1.54 -13.88
C PRO A 204 -18.44 -2.43 -14.55
N LEU A 205 -18.22 -2.77 -15.81
CA LEU A 205 -19.12 -3.63 -16.59
C LEU A 205 -19.22 -5.05 -16.00
N VAL A 206 -18.09 -5.63 -15.60
CA VAL A 206 -18.05 -6.93 -14.92
C VAL A 206 -18.76 -6.87 -13.57
N GLN A 207 -18.63 -5.76 -12.83
CA GLN A 207 -19.33 -5.57 -11.57
C GLN A 207 -20.84 -5.46 -11.74
N GLU A 208 -21.32 -4.75 -12.75
CA GLU A 208 -22.74 -4.68 -13.08
C GLU A 208 -23.30 -6.07 -13.41
N GLU A 209 -22.57 -6.85 -14.21
CA GLU A 209 -22.95 -8.20 -14.55
C GLU A 209 -23.03 -9.12 -13.32
N PHE A 210 -22.01 -9.04 -12.44
CA PHE A 210 -22.00 -9.77 -11.18
C PHE A 210 -23.19 -9.38 -10.28
N GLN A 211 -23.48 -8.09 -10.16
CA GLN A 211 -24.64 -7.62 -9.41
C GLN A 211 -25.96 -8.10 -10.00
N ASN A 212 -26.09 -8.15 -11.32
CA ASN A 212 -27.28 -8.65 -11.99
C ASN A 212 -27.48 -10.14 -11.72
N LEU A 213 -26.40 -10.92 -11.77
CA LEU A 213 -26.44 -12.34 -11.42
C LEU A 213 -26.84 -12.55 -9.96
N LEU A 214 -26.31 -11.78 -9.01
CA LEU A 214 -26.71 -11.84 -7.61
C LEU A 214 -28.17 -11.45 -7.40
N ARG A 215 -28.67 -10.44 -8.09
CA ARG A 215 -30.07 -10.05 -8.04
C ARG A 215 -30.98 -11.15 -8.56
N SER A 216 -30.60 -11.82 -9.66
CA SER A 216 -31.34 -12.93 -10.21
C SER A 216 -31.47 -14.12 -9.25
N LEU A 217 -30.44 -14.37 -8.42
CA LEU A 217 -30.51 -15.35 -7.34
C LEU A 217 -31.45 -14.90 -6.20
N ALA A 218 -31.36 -13.62 -5.83
CA ALA A 218 -32.20 -13.08 -4.77
C ALA A 218 -33.70 -13.15 -5.11
N THR A 219 -34.06 -12.93 -6.38
CA THR A 219 -35.46 -13.02 -6.83
C THR A 219 -35.97 -14.45 -6.83
N ARG A 220 -35.13 -15.46 -6.94
CA ARG A 220 -35.49 -16.88 -6.87
C ARG A 220 -35.71 -17.39 -5.44
N SER A 221 -35.70 -16.52 -4.44
CA SER A 221 -35.93 -16.87 -3.02
C SER A 221 -34.98 -17.93 -2.48
N VAL A 222 -33.77 -18.03 -3.03
CA VAL A 222 -32.74 -18.99 -2.61
C VAL A 222 -32.23 -18.59 -1.22
N ASN A 223 -32.56 -19.37 -0.22
CA ASN A 223 -32.11 -19.13 1.16
C ASN A 223 -30.71 -19.78 1.36
N LEU A 224 -29.65 -19.04 1.07
CA LEU A 224 -28.26 -19.51 1.17
C LEU A 224 -27.90 -20.09 2.55
N ARG A 225 -28.57 -19.65 3.61
CA ARG A 225 -28.33 -20.16 4.99
C ARG A 225 -28.90 -21.55 5.24
N ARG A 226 -29.87 -22.00 4.45
CA ARG A 226 -30.50 -23.32 4.56
C ARG A 226 -29.93 -24.34 3.58
N LEU A 227 -29.17 -23.89 2.58
CA LEU A 227 -28.47 -24.78 1.66
C LEU A 227 -27.23 -25.34 2.37
N GLY A 228 -27.03 -26.64 2.34
CA GLY A 228 -25.79 -27.26 2.81
C GLY A 228 -24.57 -26.76 2.03
N LEU A 229 -23.38 -26.91 2.59
CA LEU A 229 -22.12 -26.40 2.02
C LEU A 229 -21.92 -26.83 0.56
N ASN A 230 -22.21 -28.10 0.21
CA ASN A 230 -22.02 -28.63 -1.13
C ASN A 230 -22.95 -27.97 -2.17
N VAL A 231 -24.19 -27.69 -1.79
CA VAL A 231 -25.15 -27.04 -2.72
C VAL A 231 -24.82 -25.55 -2.87
N SER A 232 -24.39 -24.89 -1.80
CA SER A 232 -23.96 -23.50 -1.86
C SER A 232 -22.70 -23.33 -2.72
N LEU A 233 -21.76 -24.26 -2.61
CA LEU A 233 -20.54 -24.27 -3.45
C LEU A 233 -20.90 -24.47 -4.92
N GLY A 234 -21.76 -25.46 -5.25
CA GLY A 234 -22.22 -25.68 -6.61
C GLY A 234 -22.91 -24.46 -7.22
N LEU A 235 -23.67 -23.74 -6.41
CA LEU A 235 -24.35 -22.52 -6.84
C LEU A 235 -23.35 -21.38 -7.11
N VAL A 236 -22.34 -21.21 -6.26
CA VAL A 236 -21.27 -20.21 -6.45
C VAL A 236 -20.43 -20.55 -7.70
N LEU A 237 -20.11 -21.83 -7.93
CA LEU A 237 -19.38 -22.26 -9.12
C LEU A 237 -20.19 -22.01 -10.39
N GLY A 238 -21.47 -22.37 -10.43
CA GLY A 238 -22.35 -22.12 -11.57
C GLY A 238 -22.56 -20.61 -11.85
N LEU A 239 -22.55 -19.78 -10.80
CA LEU A 239 -22.57 -18.33 -10.96
C LEU A 239 -21.27 -17.81 -11.57
N GLY A 240 -20.14 -18.35 -11.10
CA GLY A 240 -18.82 -18.01 -11.63
C GLY A 240 -18.66 -18.41 -13.11
N GLU A 241 -19.14 -19.61 -13.47
CA GLU A 241 -19.13 -20.07 -14.85
C GLU A 241 -19.95 -19.14 -15.77
N ARG A 242 -21.16 -18.76 -15.33
CA ARG A 242 -22.00 -17.85 -16.09
C ARG A 242 -21.42 -16.45 -16.20
N LEU A 243 -20.84 -15.95 -15.11
CA LEU A 243 -20.12 -14.66 -15.13
C LEU A 243 -18.96 -14.70 -16.14
N LEU A 244 -18.14 -15.75 -16.09
CA LEU A 244 -17.01 -15.94 -17.00
C LEU A 244 -17.46 -16.00 -18.46
N ALA A 245 -18.50 -16.77 -18.77
CA ALA A 245 -19.06 -16.86 -20.11
C ALA A 245 -19.53 -15.49 -20.64
N ASN A 246 -20.24 -14.73 -19.81
CA ASN A 246 -20.70 -13.39 -20.19
C ASN A 246 -19.54 -12.40 -20.37
N VAL A 247 -18.51 -12.46 -19.52
CA VAL A 247 -17.32 -11.61 -19.63
C VAL A 247 -16.52 -11.95 -20.90
N LEU A 248 -16.36 -13.24 -21.22
CA LEU A 248 -15.68 -13.66 -22.44
C LEU A 248 -16.42 -13.18 -23.70
N LEU A 249 -17.73 -13.35 -23.76
CA LEU A 249 -18.55 -12.86 -24.87
C LEU A 249 -18.40 -11.34 -25.06
N ARG A 250 -18.46 -10.57 -23.96
CA ARG A 250 -18.28 -9.12 -24.01
C ARG A 250 -16.85 -8.71 -24.42
N SER A 251 -15.85 -9.49 -24.02
CA SER A 251 -14.46 -9.22 -24.43
C SER A 251 -14.24 -9.47 -25.92
N GLU A 252 -14.88 -10.48 -26.47
CA GLU A 252 -14.87 -10.77 -27.91
C GLU A 252 -15.54 -9.65 -28.70
N GLN A 253 -16.75 -9.24 -28.32
CA GLN A 253 -17.44 -8.10 -28.92
C GLN A 253 -16.63 -6.80 -28.82
N GLY A 254 -15.97 -6.58 -27.67
CA GLY A 254 -15.07 -5.43 -27.47
C GLY A 254 -13.84 -5.48 -28.38
N ALA A 255 -13.26 -6.66 -28.58
CA ALA A 255 -12.13 -6.85 -29.49
C ALA A 255 -12.52 -6.60 -30.95
N GLU A 256 -13.66 -7.13 -31.40
CA GLU A 256 -14.20 -6.88 -32.73
C GLU A 256 -14.46 -5.39 -32.98
N ALA A 257 -15.06 -4.70 -32.01
CA ALA A 257 -15.29 -3.26 -32.08
C ALA A 257 -13.99 -2.46 -32.17
N LEU A 258 -12.94 -2.88 -31.47
CA LEU A 258 -11.61 -2.27 -31.56
C LEU A 258 -10.96 -2.52 -32.93
N LEU A 259 -11.07 -3.74 -33.46
CA LEU A 259 -10.56 -4.09 -34.79
C LEU A 259 -11.26 -3.28 -35.88
N ALA A 260 -12.58 -3.13 -35.79
CA ALA A 260 -13.35 -2.33 -36.75
C ALA A 260 -12.94 -0.83 -36.73
N ARG A 261 -12.39 -0.32 -35.61
CA ARG A 261 -11.85 1.02 -35.47
C ARG A 261 -10.37 1.17 -35.84
N GLY A 262 -9.77 0.16 -36.45
CA GLY A 262 -8.38 0.16 -36.90
C GLY A 262 -7.39 -0.55 -35.99
N GLY A 263 -7.81 -1.12 -34.85
CA GLY A 263 -7.07 -2.11 -34.03
C GLY A 263 -5.64 -1.77 -33.64
N ARG A 264 -5.29 -0.48 -33.46
CA ARG A 264 -3.92 -0.08 -33.12
C ARG A 264 -3.72 -0.06 -31.61
N TRP A 265 -2.63 -0.66 -31.17
CA TRP A 265 -2.15 -0.51 -29.79
C TRP A 265 -1.59 0.89 -29.61
N ILE A 266 -2.21 1.69 -28.76
CA ILE A 266 -1.69 3.00 -28.41
C ILE A 266 -1.16 2.89 -26.99
N ALA A 267 0.13 3.16 -26.83
CA ALA A 267 0.76 3.19 -25.51
C ALA A 267 0.09 4.25 -24.63
N PRO A 268 -0.37 3.92 -23.42
CA PRO A 268 -1.07 4.87 -22.55
C PRO A 268 -0.24 6.12 -22.27
N HIS A 269 1.09 6.00 -22.17
CA HIS A 269 1.99 7.13 -21.89
C HIS A 269 2.10 8.15 -23.05
N LEU A 270 1.68 7.77 -24.26
CA LEU A 270 1.61 8.66 -25.43
C LEU A 270 0.29 9.40 -25.54
N LEU A 271 -0.74 8.98 -24.79
CA LEU A 271 -2.03 9.68 -24.77
C LEU A 271 -1.86 11.06 -24.11
N LEU A 272 -2.16 12.10 -24.85
CA LEU A 272 -2.13 13.47 -24.35
C LEU A 272 -3.17 13.62 -23.23
N ARG A 273 -2.72 14.03 -22.08
CA ARG A 273 -3.57 14.32 -20.94
C ARG A 273 -4.23 15.69 -21.14
N THR A 274 -5.54 15.74 -21.23
CA THR A 274 -6.34 16.96 -21.40
C THR A 274 -6.57 17.74 -20.09
N GLY A 275 -5.66 17.69 -19.14
CA GLY A 275 -5.74 18.45 -17.89
C GLY A 275 -4.76 19.61 -17.89
N VAL A 276 -5.23 20.82 -17.53
CA VAL A 276 -4.34 21.97 -17.27
C VAL A 276 -3.57 21.70 -15.98
N LEU A 277 -2.46 21.00 -16.11
CA LEU A 277 -1.54 20.84 -14.99
C LEU A 277 -0.92 22.21 -14.68
N GLN A 278 -1.08 22.66 -13.45
CA GLN A 278 -0.44 23.89 -13.00
C GLN A 278 1.08 23.67 -12.99
N ARG A 279 1.76 24.10 -14.02
CA ARG A 279 3.21 23.92 -14.23
C ARG A 279 4.03 24.36 -13.00
N ARG A 280 3.60 25.41 -12.32
CA ARG A 280 4.25 25.91 -11.08
C ARG A 280 4.19 24.89 -9.96
N LEU A 281 3.05 24.23 -9.76
CA LEU A 281 2.86 23.25 -8.70
C LEU A 281 3.75 22.02 -8.90
N GLN A 282 3.94 21.61 -10.15
CA GLN A 282 4.83 20.49 -10.49
C GLN A 282 6.30 20.82 -10.19
N TRP A 283 6.74 22.03 -10.54
CA TRP A 283 8.10 22.47 -10.22
C TRP A 283 8.34 22.52 -8.71
N VAL A 284 7.39 23.05 -7.95
CA VAL A 284 7.48 23.10 -6.49
C VAL A 284 7.52 21.69 -5.89
N ALA A 285 6.64 20.80 -6.34
CA ALA A 285 6.60 19.42 -5.84
C ALA A 285 7.86 18.62 -6.25
N GLY A 286 8.41 18.86 -7.45
CA GLY A 286 9.66 18.27 -7.90
C GLY A 286 10.85 18.76 -7.10
N LEU A 287 10.94 20.09 -6.90
CA LEU A 287 12.01 20.69 -6.09
C LEU A 287 11.96 20.18 -4.64
N ALA A 288 10.76 20.10 -4.06
CA ALA A 288 10.59 19.56 -2.71
C ALA A 288 11.04 18.10 -2.59
N LEU A 289 10.80 17.28 -3.63
CA LEU A 289 11.28 15.90 -3.69
C LEU A 289 12.83 15.85 -3.71
N VAL A 290 13.47 16.68 -4.56
CA VAL A 290 14.92 16.73 -4.64
C VAL A 290 15.53 17.19 -3.32
N VAL A 291 14.92 18.18 -2.67
CA VAL A 291 15.35 18.65 -1.33
C VAL A 291 15.21 17.53 -0.30
N LEU A 292 14.11 16.80 -0.30
CA LEU A 292 13.90 15.66 0.61
C LEU A 292 14.97 14.59 0.43
N LEU A 293 15.29 14.23 -0.81
CA LEU A 293 16.34 13.25 -1.12
C LEU A 293 17.74 13.76 -0.74
N GLY A 294 18.00 15.06 -0.96
CA GLY A 294 19.25 15.71 -0.55
C GLY A 294 19.43 15.76 0.97
N LEU A 295 18.35 16.10 1.70
CA LEU A 295 18.33 16.05 3.15
C LEU A 295 18.52 14.62 3.68
N ARG A 296 17.92 13.64 3.02
CA ARG A 296 18.13 12.22 3.32
C ARG A 296 19.59 11.83 3.22
N TRP A 297 20.25 12.27 2.16
CA TRP A 297 21.67 11.97 1.95
C TRP A 297 22.54 12.54 3.08
N ARG A 298 22.23 13.75 3.53
CA ARG A 298 23.05 14.46 4.53
C ARG A 298 22.73 14.08 5.98
N TYR A 299 21.45 13.84 6.30
CA TYR A 299 20.96 13.68 7.67
C TYR A 299 20.31 12.31 7.95
N GLY A 300 20.23 11.46 6.97
CA GLY A 300 19.46 10.22 7.10
C GLY A 300 20.08 9.14 7.98
N ALA A 301 21.31 9.34 8.46
CA ALA A 301 21.98 8.45 9.41
C ALA A 301 21.74 8.87 10.89
N LEU A 302 21.12 10.03 11.13
CA LEU A 302 20.69 10.50 12.45
C LEU A 302 19.40 9.78 12.91
#